data_ccdcf782722661ca9c03c69caf803cee
#
_entry.id   ccdcf782722661ca9c03c69caf803cee
#
_cell.length_a   1.000
_cell.length_b   1.000
_cell.length_c   1.000
_cell.angle_alpha   90.00
_cell.angle_beta   90.00
_cell.angle_gamma   90.00
#
_symmetry.space_group_name_H-M   'P 1'
#
loop_
_entity.id
_entity.type
_entity.pdbx_description
1 polymer ?
#
loop_
_entity_poly.entity_id
_entity_poly.type
_entity_poly.pdbx_seq_one_letter_code
_entity_poly.pdbx_strand_id
1 'polypeptide(L)'
;MFFKRHLFYFLVDILYKRILFFPALFVTIILKTRSIKQKEIEHYWWLADADGQVLGRFASQIAQILRGKHKPDFTPHMDMGDCVVVVNAEKIRVTGKKETNKKYFRHSGYPGAQSFTNLKLMRKTHPERIVKNAVKGMLPHNRLGRKILGHLKVYSGSKHPHHAQNPKVMEF
;
A
#
# COMPACT_ATOMS: atom_id res chain seq x y z
N MET A 1 41.47 40.88 38.72
CA MET A 1 41.05 39.47 38.52
C MET A 1 39.51 39.28 38.51
N PHE A 2 38.70 40.35 38.47
CA PHE A 2 37.24 40.33 38.56
C PHE A 2 36.52 40.47 37.22
N PHE A 3 37.21 40.90 36.17
CA PHE A 3 36.56 41.21 34.86
C PHE A 3 36.27 39.99 33.97
N LYS A 4 36.98 38.86 34.18
CA LYS A 4 36.78 37.62 33.36
C LYS A 4 35.57 36.79 33.77
N ARG A 5 35.05 36.92 34.99
CA ARG A 5 33.89 36.14 35.46
C ARG A 5 32.57 36.66 34.89
N HIS A 6 32.40 37.95 34.72
CA HIS A 6 31.17 38.55 34.20
C HIS A 6 30.96 38.26 32.70
N LEU A 7 32.05 38.18 31.93
CA LEU A 7 31.95 37.88 30.49
C LEU A 7 31.55 36.43 30.25
N PHE A 8 31.97 35.51 31.13
CA PHE A 8 31.66 34.09 31.02
C PHE A 8 30.17 33.81 31.31
N TYR A 9 29.60 34.46 32.32
CA TYR A 9 28.17 34.34 32.62
C TYR A 9 27.30 34.97 31.54
N PHE A 10 27.71 36.04 30.92
CA PHE A 10 27.00 36.71 29.84
C PHE A 10 26.98 35.86 28.55
N LEU A 11 28.09 35.18 28.25
CA LEU A 11 28.17 34.22 27.13
C LEU A 11 27.33 32.96 27.36
N VAL A 12 27.32 32.44 28.57
CA VAL A 12 26.50 31.26 28.92
C VAL A 12 25.01 31.59 28.86
N ASP A 13 24.60 32.78 29.29
CA ASP A 13 23.19 33.22 29.22
C ASP A 13 22.71 33.41 27.76
N ILE A 14 23.57 33.92 26.88
CA ILE A 14 23.25 34.06 25.44
C ILE A 14 23.16 32.68 24.78
N LEU A 15 24.04 31.75 25.12
CA LEU A 15 23.98 30.37 24.63
C LEU A 15 22.75 29.63 25.16
N TYR A 16 22.41 29.82 26.44
CA TYR A 16 21.24 29.17 27.04
C TYR A 16 19.92 29.72 26.48
N LYS A 17 19.80 31.02 26.21
CA LYS A 17 18.64 31.62 25.53
C LYS A 17 18.53 31.19 24.06
N ARG A 18 19.63 30.99 23.38
CA ARG A 18 19.63 30.46 22.00
C ARG A 18 19.24 28.99 21.94
N ILE A 19 19.61 28.16 22.90
CA ILE A 19 19.26 26.73 22.96
C ILE A 19 17.82 26.55 23.39
N LEU A 20 17.27 27.39 24.26
CA LEU A 20 15.84 27.33 24.67
C LEU A 20 14.88 27.86 23.61
N PHE A 21 15.32 28.74 22.70
CA PHE A 21 14.44 29.27 21.64
C PHE A 21 14.31 28.33 20.44
N PHE A 22 15.25 27.39 20.22
CA PHE A 22 15.27 26.48 19.10
C PHE A 22 14.29 25.30 19.23
N PRO A 23 14.08 24.67 20.41
CA PRO A 23 13.19 23.52 20.50
C PRO A 23 11.70 23.88 20.38
N ALA A 24 11.28 25.09 20.80
CA ALA A 24 9.88 25.48 20.70
C ALA A 24 9.42 25.70 19.26
N LEU A 25 10.29 26.27 18.40
CA LEU A 25 9.99 26.46 16.97
C LEU A 25 9.99 25.12 16.21
N PHE A 26 10.90 24.21 16.58
CA PHE A 26 11.01 22.88 15.98
C PHE A 26 9.85 21.97 16.40
N VAL A 27 9.44 22.02 17.67
CA VAL A 27 8.27 21.27 18.17
C VAL A 27 6.98 21.79 17.55
N THR A 28 6.84 23.09 17.32
CA THR A 28 5.64 23.66 16.68
C THR A 28 5.49 23.25 15.21
N ILE A 29 6.62 23.05 14.50
CA ILE A 29 6.63 22.57 13.12
C ILE A 29 6.24 21.09 13.06
N ILE A 30 6.69 20.25 14.03
CA ILE A 30 6.40 18.81 14.08
C ILE A 30 4.95 18.53 14.45
N LEU A 31 4.32 19.38 15.27
CA LEU A 31 2.93 19.17 15.73
C LEU A 31 1.86 19.64 14.74
N LYS A 32 2.24 20.30 13.64
CA LYS A 32 1.26 20.72 12.63
C LYS A 32 0.94 19.56 11.68
N THR A 33 -0.12 18.81 11.96
CA THR A 33 -0.66 17.80 11.06
C THR A 33 -1.18 18.48 9.79
N ARG A 34 -0.59 18.13 8.63
CA ARG A 34 -1.06 18.59 7.32
C ARG A 34 -2.20 17.68 6.86
N SER A 35 -3.36 18.26 6.55
CA SER A 35 -4.43 17.56 5.82
C SER A 35 -4.29 17.88 4.34
N ILE A 36 -4.15 16.84 3.52
CA ILE A 36 -4.02 16.97 2.06
C ILE A 36 -5.40 17.20 1.46
N LYS A 37 -5.47 18.07 0.43
CA LYS A 37 -6.69 18.26 -0.37
C LYS A 37 -6.73 17.24 -1.50
N GLN A 38 -7.93 16.86 -1.94
CA GLN A 38 -8.12 15.88 -3.01
C GLN A 38 -7.43 16.25 -4.33
N LYS A 39 -7.24 17.55 -4.59
CA LYS A 39 -6.56 18.07 -5.79
C LYS A 39 -5.04 17.89 -5.76
N GLU A 40 -4.46 17.64 -4.58
CA GLU A 40 -3.02 17.48 -4.38
C GLU A 40 -2.59 16.01 -4.44
N ILE A 41 -3.55 15.09 -4.63
CA ILE A 41 -3.26 13.66 -4.65
C ILE A 41 -2.75 13.26 -6.02
N GLU A 42 -1.55 12.69 -6.07
CA GLU A 42 -0.95 12.12 -7.27
C GLU A 42 -1.01 10.59 -7.18
N HIS A 43 -1.38 9.93 -8.30
CA HIS A 43 -1.43 8.48 -8.44
C HIS A 43 -0.35 8.02 -9.41
N TYR A 44 0.59 7.22 -8.94
CA TYR A 44 1.61 6.60 -9.77
C TYR A 44 1.17 5.23 -10.24
N TRP A 45 1.81 4.75 -11.32
CA TRP A 45 1.57 3.43 -11.86
C TRP A 45 2.76 2.52 -11.60
N TRP A 46 2.47 1.33 -11.07
CA TRP A 46 3.47 0.32 -10.74
C TRP A 46 3.20 -0.97 -11.51
N LEU A 47 4.26 -1.60 -12.02
CA LEU A 47 4.24 -2.92 -12.63
C LEU A 47 4.83 -3.93 -11.66
N ALA A 48 4.03 -4.92 -11.30
CA ALA A 48 4.39 -5.97 -10.35
C ALA A 48 4.39 -7.33 -11.06
N ASP A 49 5.50 -8.05 -11.05
CA ASP A 49 5.59 -9.40 -11.59
C ASP A 49 5.25 -10.42 -10.49
N ALA A 50 4.28 -11.29 -10.76
CA ALA A 50 3.86 -12.35 -9.84
C ALA A 50 4.64 -13.65 -10.01
N ASP A 51 5.57 -13.76 -10.99
CA ASP A 51 6.29 -14.99 -11.27
C ASP A 51 7.11 -15.44 -10.05
N GLY A 52 6.88 -16.68 -9.60
CA GLY A 52 7.57 -17.29 -8.45
C GLY A 52 7.24 -16.69 -7.08
N GLN A 53 6.49 -15.59 -7.02
CA GLN A 53 6.15 -14.90 -5.78
C GLN A 53 5.13 -15.67 -4.93
N VAL A 54 5.26 -15.59 -3.60
CA VAL A 54 4.30 -16.21 -2.66
C VAL A 54 3.07 -15.32 -2.54
N LEU A 55 1.89 -15.85 -2.91
CA LEU A 55 0.61 -15.14 -2.96
C LEU A 55 0.34 -14.21 -1.75
N GLY A 56 0.57 -14.69 -0.52
CA GLY A 56 0.25 -13.92 0.68
C GLY A 56 1.15 -12.69 0.85
N ARG A 57 2.45 -12.86 0.70
CA ARG A 57 3.45 -11.79 0.82
C ARG A 57 3.27 -10.77 -0.29
N PHE A 58 3.15 -11.23 -1.51
CA PHE A 58 2.87 -10.42 -2.69
C PHE A 58 1.60 -9.58 -2.53
N ALA A 59 0.48 -10.21 -2.14
CA ALA A 59 -0.78 -9.50 -1.94
C ALA A 59 -0.73 -8.45 -0.82
N SER A 60 0.04 -8.68 0.26
CA SER A 60 0.17 -7.71 1.35
C SER A 60 0.94 -6.45 0.93
N GLN A 61 2.01 -6.60 0.14
CA GLN A 61 2.78 -5.47 -0.40
C GLN A 61 1.93 -4.64 -1.37
N ILE A 62 1.22 -5.31 -2.29
CA ILE A 62 0.29 -4.64 -3.21
C ILE A 62 -0.81 -3.89 -2.44
N ALA A 63 -1.39 -4.50 -1.41
CA ALA A 63 -2.43 -3.85 -0.60
C ALA A 63 -1.94 -2.59 0.12
N GLN A 64 -0.68 -2.55 0.55
CA GLN A 64 -0.06 -1.37 1.16
C GLN A 64 0.06 -0.22 0.15
N ILE A 65 0.48 -0.51 -1.08
CA ILE A 65 0.64 0.47 -2.16
C ILE A 65 -0.71 1.00 -2.63
N LEU A 66 -1.65 0.09 -2.90
CA LEU A 66 -3.02 0.46 -3.28
C LEU A 66 -3.69 1.35 -2.24
N ARG A 67 -3.41 1.13 -0.95
CA ARG A 67 -3.94 1.98 0.11
C ARG A 67 -3.17 3.30 0.26
N GLY A 68 -1.95 3.41 -0.29
CA GLY A 68 -1.10 4.58 -0.17
C GLY A 68 -0.31 4.67 1.14
N LYS A 69 -0.15 3.56 1.89
CA LYS A 69 0.57 3.54 3.17
C LYS A 69 2.08 3.81 3.05
N HIS A 70 2.63 3.73 1.84
CA HIS A 70 4.03 4.05 1.56
C HIS A 70 4.28 5.56 1.45
N LYS A 71 3.21 6.38 1.31
CA LYS A 71 3.32 7.83 1.22
C LYS A 71 3.36 8.46 2.62
N PRO A 72 4.24 9.47 2.86
CA PRO A 72 4.35 10.12 4.17
C PRO A 72 3.07 10.84 4.58
N ASP A 73 2.35 11.37 3.62
CA ASP A 73 1.12 12.15 3.81
C ASP A 73 -0.15 11.29 3.88
N PHE A 74 -0.02 9.99 4.17
CA PHE A 74 -1.14 9.05 4.20
C PHE A 74 -2.29 9.51 5.10
N THR A 75 -3.50 9.61 4.52
CA THR A 75 -4.74 9.91 5.23
C THR A 75 -5.76 8.78 5.03
N PRO A 76 -6.30 8.16 6.12
CA PRO A 76 -7.12 6.95 6.02
C PRO A 76 -8.45 7.11 5.28
N HIS A 77 -9.02 8.32 5.26
CA HIS A 77 -10.33 8.62 4.67
C HIS A 77 -10.27 9.00 3.19
N MET A 78 -9.07 9.22 2.64
CA MET A 78 -8.87 9.63 1.25
C MET A 78 -8.28 8.49 0.42
N ASP A 79 -8.52 8.55 -0.90
CA ASP A 79 -7.94 7.63 -1.88
C ASP A 79 -6.57 8.14 -2.32
N MET A 80 -5.53 7.78 -1.57
CA MET A 80 -4.15 8.21 -1.80
C MET A 80 -3.28 7.13 -2.45
N GLY A 81 -3.89 5.97 -2.72
CA GLY A 81 -3.21 4.82 -3.28
C GLY A 81 -2.74 5.02 -4.71
N ASP A 82 -1.80 4.20 -5.13
CA ASP A 82 -1.30 4.15 -6.49
C ASP A 82 -1.98 3.04 -7.29
N CYS A 83 -1.88 3.12 -8.62
CA CYS A 83 -2.36 2.06 -9.51
C CYS A 83 -1.31 0.96 -9.63
N VAL A 84 -1.74 -0.30 -9.54
CA VAL A 84 -0.85 -1.46 -9.67
C VAL A 84 -1.32 -2.37 -10.79
N VAL A 85 -0.43 -2.66 -11.72
CA VAL A 85 -0.59 -3.63 -12.82
C VAL A 85 0.18 -4.89 -12.43
N VAL A 86 -0.52 -6.00 -12.27
CA VAL A 86 0.08 -7.30 -11.98
C VAL A 86 0.11 -8.13 -13.25
N VAL A 87 1.26 -8.69 -13.56
CA VAL A 87 1.47 -9.62 -14.70
C VAL A 87 1.84 -11.01 -14.19
N ASN A 88 1.75 -12.02 -15.06
CA ASN A 88 2.07 -13.42 -14.79
C ASN A 88 1.30 -14.03 -13.60
N ALA A 89 0.04 -13.63 -13.40
CA ALA A 89 -0.75 -14.11 -12.27
C ALA A 89 -0.95 -15.64 -12.22
N GLU A 90 -0.83 -16.35 -13.33
CA GLU A 90 -0.88 -17.81 -13.42
C GLU A 90 0.28 -18.51 -12.70
N LYS A 91 1.48 -17.87 -12.68
CA LYS A 91 2.72 -18.43 -12.13
C LYS A 91 2.89 -18.15 -10.63
N ILE A 92 1.92 -17.51 -10.00
CA ILE A 92 1.99 -17.18 -8.58
C ILE A 92 2.06 -18.45 -7.72
N ARG A 93 2.93 -18.44 -6.72
CA ARG A 93 3.17 -19.60 -5.85
C ARG A 93 2.28 -19.54 -4.60
N VAL A 94 1.78 -20.71 -4.18
CA VAL A 94 1.11 -20.89 -2.88
C VAL A 94 1.88 -21.91 -2.05
N THR A 95 1.89 -21.74 -0.72
CA THR A 95 2.64 -22.58 0.19
C THR A 95 1.77 -23.67 0.84
N GLY A 96 2.40 -24.79 1.21
CA GLY A 96 1.75 -25.92 1.88
C GLY A 96 0.67 -26.58 1.01
N LYS A 97 -0.30 -27.22 1.65
CA LYS A 97 -1.38 -27.97 0.97
C LYS A 97 -2.53 -27.09 0.44
N LYS A 98 -2.28 -25.76 0.25
CA LYS A 98 -3.33 -24.82 -0.19
C LYS A 98 -3.80 -25.07 -1.62
N GLU A 99 -2.96 -25.63 -2.48
CA GLU A 99 -3.33 -25.93 -3.87
C GLU A 99 -4.55 -26.88 -3.96
N THR A 100 -4.62 -27.84 -3.04
CA THR A 100 -5.71 -28.83 -2.98
C THR A 100 -6.83 -28.41 -2.02
N ASN A 101 -6.47 -27.86 -0.86
CA ASN A 101 -7.42 -27.66 0.24
C ASN A 101 -8.12 -26.30 0.19
N LYS A 102 -7.54 -25.29 -0.48
CA LYS A 102 -8.14 -23.95 -0.53
C LYS A 102 -9.33 -23.94 -1.47
N LYS A 103 -10.50 -23.62 -0.90
CA LYS A 103 -11.77 -23.48 -1.64
C LYS A 103 -12.22 -22.02 -1.62
N TYR A 104 -12.74 -21.54 -2.72
CA TYR A 104 -13.38 -20.24 -2.85
C TYR A 104 -14.88 -20.44 -2.83
N PHE A 105 -15.52 -19.80 -1.87
CA PHE A 105 -16.96 -19.82 -1.69
C PHE A 105 -17.64 -18.77 -2.58
N ARG A 106 -18.76 -19.14 -3.19
CA ARG A 106 -19.66 -18.25 -3.91
C ARG A 106 -21.10 -18.66 -3.62
N HIS A 107 -21.97 -17.67 -3.47
CA HIS A 107 -23.41 -17.85 -3.29
C HIS A 107 -24.18 -16.94 -4.24
N SER A 108 -25.23 -17.42 -4.87
CA SER A 108 -26.03 -16.62 -5.80
C SER A 108 -27.18 -15.83 -5.13
N GLY A 109 -27.45 -16.10 -3.85
CA GLY A 109 -28.56 -15.50 -3.10
C GLY A 109 -29.79 -16.43 -2.98
N TYR A 110 -29.91 -17.47 -3.81
CA TYR A 110 -31.02 -18.42 -3.72
C TYR A 110 -30.75 -19.56 -2.73
N PRO A 111 -31.77 -20.11 -2.06
CA PRO A 111 -31.64 -21.25 -1.17
C PRO A 111 -30.89 -22.40 -1.84
N GLY A 112 -29.90 -22.98 -1.16
CA GLY A 112 -29.11 -24.10 -1.64
C GLY A 112 -28.07 -23.80 -2.73
N ALA A 113 -27.95 -22.55 -3.21
CA ALA A 113 -27.03 -22.16 -4.28
C ALA A 113 -25.57 -21.92 -3.84
N GLN A 114 -25.07 -22.74 -2.94
CA GLN A 114 -23.67 -22.73 -2.50
C GLN A 114 -22.76 -23.35 -3.56
N SER A 115 -21.69 -22.66 -3.92
CA SER A 115 -20.69 -23.14 -4.87
C SER A 115 -19.30 -23.00 -4.31
N PHE A 116 -18.50 -24.06 -4.42
CA PHE A 116 -17.12 -24.09 -3.99
C PHE A 116 -16.19 -24.40 -5.16
N THR A 117 -15.23 -23.54 -5.40
CA THR A 117 -14.21 -23.72 -6.45
C THR A 117 -12.86 -23.93 -5.81
N ASN A 118 -12.16 -25.02 -6.13
CA ASN A 118 -10.81 -25.28 -5.64
C ASN A 118 -9.81 -24.33 -6.29
N LEU A 119 -8.72 -24.00 -5.58
CA LEU A 119 -7.64 -23.14 -6.07
C LEU A 119 -7.07 -23.68 -7.40
N LYS A 120 -6.82 -25.02 -7.51
CA LYS A 120 -6.31 -25.66 -8.71
C LYS A 120 -7.21 -25.41 -9.94
N LEU A 121 -8.53 -25.49 -9.78
CA LEU A 121 -9.48 -25.21 -10.85
C LEU A 121 -9.51 -23.71 -11.19
N MET A 122 -9.50 -22.83 -10.17
CA MET A 122 -9.50 -21.38 -10.37
C MET A 122 -8.22 -20.91 -11.08
N ARG A 123 -7.07 -21.51 -10.83
CA ARG A 123 -5.81 -21.22 -11.55
C ARG A 123 -5.92 -21.50 -13.04
N LYS A 124 -6.61 -22.60 -13.42
CA LYS A 124 -6.80 -22.96 -14.83
C LYS A 124 -7.79 -22.05 -15.56
N THR A 125 -8.86 -21.64 -14.88
CA THR A 125 -9.94 -20.88 -15.51
C THR A 125 -9.76 -19.37 -15.41
N HIS A 126 -9.41 -18.85 -14.23
CA HIS A 126 -9.34 -17.42 -13.94
C HIS A 126 -8.22 -17.11 -12.94
N PRO A 127 -6.94 -17.21 -13.33
CA PRO A 127 -5.81 -16.99 -12.43
C PRO A 127 -5.78 -15.58 -11.82
N GLU A 128 -6.23 -14.55 -12.55
CA GLU A 128 -6.33 -13.19 -12.07
C GLU A 128 -7.22 -13.04 -10.82
N ARG A 129 -8.27 -13.88 -10.70
CA ARG A 129 -9.17 -13.84 -9.53
C ARG A 129 -8.47 -14.28 -8.23
N ILE A 130 -7.44 -15.12 -8.32
CA ILE A 130 -6.70 -15.59 -7.16
C ILE A 130 -6.02 -14.40 -6.47
N VAL A 131 -5.29 -13.59 -7.24
CA VAL A 131 -4.61 -12.38 -6.74
C VAL A 131 -5.62 -11.33 -6.29
N LYS A 132 -6.62 -11.05 -7.13
CA LYS A 132 -7.66 -10.05 -6.84
C LYS A 132 -8.42 -10.36 -5.54
N ASN A 133 -8.77 -11.62 -5.30
CA ASN A 133 -9.44 -12.04 -4.07
C ASN A 133 -8.52 -11.95 -2.84
N ALA A 134 -7.23 -12.27 -2.99
CA ALA A 134 -6.26 -12.13 -1.90
C ALA A 134 -6.10 -10.66 -1.48
N VAL A 135 -5.91 -9.76 -2.43
CA VAL A 135 -5.80 -8.31 -2.18
C VAL A 135 -7.11 -7.74 -1.64
N LYS A 136 -8.27 -8.13 -2.20
CA LYS A 136 -9.60 -7.71 -1.72
C LYS A 136 -9.80 -8.01 -0.24
N GLY A 137 -9.36 -9.18 0.23
CA GLY A 137 -9.44 -9.56 1.65
C GLY A 137 -8.52 -8.76 2.58
N MET A 138 -7.49 -8.08 2.03
CA MET A 138 -6.54 -7.25 2.78
C MET A 138 -6.88 -5.76 2.75
N LEU A 139 -7.80 -5.35 1.88
CA LEU A 139 -8.28 -3.97 1.79
C LEU A 139 -9.50 -3.76 2.73
N PRO A 140 -9.79 -2.52 3.15
CA PRO A 140 -10.97 -2.21 3.95
C PRO A 140 -12.27 -2.60 3.24
N HIS A 141 -13.24 -3.16 3.99
CA HIS A 141 -14.54 -3.60 3.46
C HIS A 141 -15.58 -2.47 3.41
N ASN A 142 -15.19 -1.30 2.89
CA ASN A 142 -16.05 -0.11 2.78
C ASN A 142 -16.12 0.41 1.34
N ARG A 143 -16.82 1.53 1.12
CA ARG A 143 -16.94 2.18 -0.21
C ARG A 143 -15.57 2.57 -0.76
N LEU A 144 -14.68 3.13 0.09
CA LEU A 144 -13.32 3.50 -0.28
C LEU A 144 -12.51 2.28 -0.71
N GLY A 145 -12.56 1.17 0.03
CA GLY A 145 -11.85 -0.06 -0.33
C GLY A 145 -12.30 -0.66 -1.66
N ARG A 146 -13.58 -0.52 -2.03
CA ARG A 146 -14.08 -0.92 -3.38
C ARG A 146 -13.50 -0.02 -4.48
N LYS A 147 -13.36 1.29 -4.23
CA LYS A 147 -12.74 2.23 -5.16
C LYS A 147 -11.25 1.91 -5.34
N ILE A 148 -10.52 1.73 -4.23
CA ILE A 148 -9.10 1.36 -4.22
C ILE A 148 -8.86 0.04 -4.97
N LEU A 149 -9.73 -0.97 -4.81
CA LEU A 149 -9.60 -2.23 -5.54
C LEU A 149 -9.70 -2.04 -7.07
N GLY A 150 -10.37 -1.00 -7.54
CA GLY A 150 -10.43 -0.61 -8.96
C GLY A 150 -9.08 -0.19 -9.56
N HIS A 151 -8.14 0.27 -8.72
CA HIS A 151 -6.77 0.62 -9.12
C HIS A 151 -5.88 -0.61 -9.36
N LEU A 152 -6.33 -1.81 -8.94
CA LEU A 152 -5.64 -3.07 -9.20
C LEU A 152 -6.07 -3.65 -10.54
N LYS A 153 -5.11 -3.79 -11.46
CA LYS A 153 -5.28 -4.46 -12.76
C LYS A 153 -4.43 -5.73 -12.75
N VAL A 154 -5.03 -6.87 -12.99
CA VAL A 154 -4.36 -8.18 -12.93
C VAL A 154 -4.49 -8.88 -14.26
N TYR A 155 -3.39 -9.38 -14.79
CA TYR A 155 -3.28 -10.11 -16.06
C TYR A 155 -2.66 -11.49 -15.84
N SER A 156 -3.19 -12.50 -16.53
CA SER A 156 -2.69 -13.88 -16.45
C SER A 156 -1.27 -14.02 -17.02
N GLY A 157 -1.03 -13.46 -18.20
CA GLY A 157 0.26 -13.49 -18.89
C GLY A 157 1.11 -12.25 -18.65
N SER A 158 2.18 -12.10 -19.45
CA SER A 158 3.13 -11.00 -19.39
C SER A 158 2.67 -9.71 -20.09
N LYS A 159 1.71 -9.81 -21.01
CA LYS A 159 1.21 -8.67 -21.80
C LYS A 159 0.12 -7.91 -21.06
N HIS A 160 0.19 -6.58 -21.08
CA HIS A 160 -0.81 -5.68 -20.49
C HIS A 160 -1.07 -4.47 -21.41
N PRO A 161 -2.27 -3.86 -21.43
CA PRO A 161 -2.61 -2.73 -22.29
C PRO A 161 -2.17 -1.35 -21.74
N HIS A 162 -1.51 -1.30 -20.57
CA HIS A 162 -1.19 -0.07 -19.85
C HIS A 162 0.20 0.51 -20.18
N HIS A 163 0.64 0.41 -21.45
CA HIS A 163 1.94 0.97 -21.86
C HIS A 163 1.95 2.51 -21.85
N ALA A 164 0.82 3.13 -22.19
CA ALA A 164 0.69 4.58 -22.23
C ALA A 164 0.88 5.25 -20.84
N GLN A 165 0.62 4.52 -19.76
CA GLN A 165 0.80 5.02 -18.39
C GLN A 165 2.23 4.90 -17.86
N ASN A 166 3.16 4.29 -18.63
CA ASN A 166 4.56 4.08 -18.27
C ASN A 166 4.74 3.55 -16.84
N PRO A 167 4.18 2.38 -16.49
CA PRO A 167 4.26 1.86 -15.15
C PRO A 167 5.70 1.55 -14.75
N LYS A 168 6.11 1.98 -13.55
CA LYS A 168 7.44 1.70 -13.00
C LYS A 168 7.48 0.26 -12.49
N VAL A 169 8.55 -0.46 -12.79
CA VAL A 169 8.76 -1.83 -12.30
C VAL A 169 8.99 -1.79 -10.79
N MET A 170 8.29 -2.67 -10.08
CA MET A 170 8.43 -2.84 -8.65
C MET A 170 9.24 -4.10 -8.35
N GLU A 171 10.27 -3.96 -7.54
CA GLU A 171 11.04 -5.06 -6.97
C GLU A 171 10.44 -5.49 -5.62
N PHE A 172 10.37 -6.82 -5.38
CA PHE A 172 9.75 -7.42 -4.18
C PHE A 172 10.77 -8.13 -3.30
#